data_9661e6dd83268b6367dcc68aa58fff23
#
_entry.id   9661e6dd83268b6367dcc68aa58fff23
#
_cell.length_a   1.000
_cell.length_b   1.000
_cell.length_c   1.000
_cell.angle_alpha   90.00
_cell.angle_beta   90.00
_cell.angle_gamma   90.00
#
_symmetry.space_group_name_H-M   'P 1'
#
loop_
_entity.id
_entity.type
_entity.pdbx_description
1 polymer ?
#
loop_
_entity_poly.entity_id
_entity_poly.type
_entity_poly.pdbx_seq_one_letter_code
_entity_poly.pdbx_strand_id
1 'polypeptide(L)'
;MRAYRYIFTVLLCTWSLAALSLERTILLGPKTIGKAWKDNILIEPRHFTDAKPGDVLTVYNDNAKGMSQAAFQHPKTWQGVAPEYGCFGFAGPFRMTLSDSILNIARTHGIILGGHDYRILRVTLSEASDYEETIVWSGPAVTMKTDWSASVEIPGRCFEKLQEGDGLRLHVSKVQEGAAAKLMDFTWNALAPSVDGMPVGENGVTWFVYDRAPLLKLQLAGYGAQTAMRIGGKGYRLDSIGIVRQTGEVSEDLTGVQRAPREYQLQPGELFRGEKAFPADWSGNLSLTAAPFQESTENDVLLVSYRLDKEAQAAGVKPQLSIRDSRWQEITGAGEPVWYPLDGNDLIYIFDPVALDRVKTRGLIVTGVGFTLTKIELISAQ
;
A
#
# COMPACT_ATOMS: atom_id res chain seq x y z
N MET A 1 -13.39 80.95 0.76
CA MET A 1 -13.90 79.65 0.36
C MET A 1 -12.74 78.69 0.22
N ARG A 2 -12.57 77.78 1.18
CA ARG A 2 -11.49 76.74 1.20
C ARG A 2 -12.08 75.43 0.71
N ALA A 3 -11.60 74.89 -0.41
CA ALA A 3 -11.97 73.61 -0.96
C ALA A 3 -11.13 72.52 -0.26
N TYR A 4 -11.76 71.63 0.46
CA TYR A 4 -11.13 70.42 0.98
C TYR A 4 -11.11 69.34 -0.10
N ARG A 5 -9.91 68.92 -0.51
CA ARG A 5 -9.69 67.75 -1.35
C ARG A 5 -9.62 66.54 -0.41
N TYR A 6 -10.58 65.64 -0.49
CA TYR A 6 -10.54 64.33 0.12
C TYR A 6 -9.71 63.39 -0.79
N ILE A 7 -8.56 63.00 -0.32
CA ILE A 7 -7.77 61.91 -0.91
C ILE A 7 -8.34 60.61 -0.36
N PHE A 8 -9.06 59.86 -1.19
CA PHE A 8 -9.46 58.50 -0.88
C PHE A 8 -8.26 57.58 -1.15
N THR A 9 -7.55 57.15 -0.09
CA THR A 9 -6.55 56.13 -0.18
C THR A 9 -7.28 54.77 -0.13
N VAL A 10 -7.45 54.13 -1.29
CA VAL A 10 -7.97 52.79 -1.38
C VAL A 10 -6.82 51.84 -0.96
N LEU A 11 -6.91 51.34 0.28
CA LEU A 11 -6.04 50.29 0.77
C LEU A 11 -6.47 48.99 0.07
N LEU A 12 -5.81 48.62 -1.02
CA LEU A 12 -5.91 47.28 -1.61
C LEU A 12 -5.26 46.29 -0.62
N CYS A 13 -6.05 45.71 0.25
CA CYS A 13 -5.69 44.49 0.94
C CYS A 13 -5.60 43.37 -0.10
N THR A 14 -4.42 43.17 -0.64
CA THR A 14 -4.09 41.89 -1.31
C THR A 14 -4.11 40.81 -0.26
N TRP A 15 -5.25 40.16 -0.13
CA TRP A 15 -5.29 38.86 0.53
C TRP A 15 -4.51 37.92 -0.38
N SER A 16 -3.26 37.65 -0.02
CA SER A 16 -2.61 36.48 -0.50
C SER A 16 -3.45 35.30 -0.04
N LEU A 17 -4.29 34.77 -0.92
CA LEU A 17 -4.77 33.42 -0.80
C LEU A 17 -3.51 32.56 -0.85
N ALA A 18 -2.94 32.25 0.32
CA ALA A 18 -2.07 31.10 0.44
C ALA A 18 -2.93 29.95 -0.11
N ALA A 19 -2.58 29.47 -1.29
CA ALA A 19 -3.17 28.25 -1.80
C ALA A 19 -2.85 27.19 -0.72
N LEU A 20 -3.88 26.79 0.03
CA LEU A 20 -3.77 25.65 0.95
C LEU A 20 -3.34 24.50 0.05
N SER A 21 -2.12 24.07 0.23
CA SER A 21 -1.62 22.91 -0.48
C SER A 21 -2.43 21.71 0.00
N LEU A 22 -3.00 20.97 -0.93
CA LEU A 22 -3.93 19.89 -0.66
C LEU A 22 -3.22 18.56 -0.92
N GLU A 23 -3.19 17.72 0.09
CA GLU A 23 -2.76 16.33 -0.05
C GLU A 23 -3.73 15.60 -0.99
N ARG A 24 -3.26 15.25 -2.18
CA ARG A 24 -4.08 14.65 -3.23
C ARG A 24 -4.17 13.14 -3.06
N THR A 25 -5.37 12.59 -2.95
CA THR A 25 -5.58 11.14 -3.00
C THR A 25 -5.30 10.62 -4.41
N ILE A 26 -4.43 9.63 -4.53
CA ILE A 26 -4.06 9.00 -5.80
C ILE A 26 -4.53 7.55 -5.90
N LEU A 27 -4.67 6.85 -4.77
CA LEU A 27 -5.26 5.52 -4.71
C LEU A 27 -6.23 5.41 -3.54
N LEU A 28 -7.41 4.85 -3.81
CA LEU A 28 -8.45 4.59 -2.82
C LEU A 28 -8.61 3.08 -2.61
N GLY A 29 -8.51 2.65 -1.33
CA GLY A 29 -8.77 1.28 -0.89
C GLY A 29 -10.25 0.94 -0.73
N PRO A 30 -10.60 -0.06 0.07
CA PRO A 30 -9.64 -0.89 0.80
C PRO A 30 -8.89 -1.90 -0.08
N LYS A 31 -7.65 -2.21 0.29
CA LYS A 31 -6.86 -3.32 -0.26
C LYS A 31 -6.12 -4.01 0.87
N THR A 32 -6.44 -5.27 1.13
CA THR A 32 -5.74 -6.09 2.12
C THR A 32 -4.40 -6.55 1.54
N ILE A 33 -3.36 -6.35 2.32
CA ILE A 33 -2.03 -6.93 2.13
C ILE A 33 -1.91 -8.02 3.19
N GLY A 34 -2.13 -9.26 2.76
CA GLY A 34 -2.19 -10.43 3.63
C GLY A 34 -0.82 -10.95 4.06
N LYS A 35 -0.81 -12.14 4.65
CA LYS A 35 0.42 -12.80 5.08
C LYS A 35 1.24 -13.28 3.87
N ALA A 36 2.55 -13.37 4.06
CA ALA A 36 3.46 -14.00 3.10
C ALA A 36 3.84 -13.21 1.83
N TRP A 37 3.75 -11.89 1.84
CA TRP A 37 4.28 -11.03 0.74
C TRP A 37 3.71 -11.33 -0.67
N LYS A 38 2.52 -11.95 -0.74
CA LYS A 38 1.89 -12.31 -2.02
C LYS A 38 1.00 -11.22 -2.59
N ASP A 39 0.46 -10.40 -1.70
CA ASP A 39 -0.45 -9.32 -2.07
C ASP A 39 0.33 -8.04 -2.26
N ASN A 40 -0.02 -7.32 -3.29
CA ASN A 40 0.58 -6.04 -3.62
C ASN A 40 -0.40 -5.20 -4.44
N ILE A 41 -0.08 -3.92 -4.62
CA ILE A 41 -0.78 -3.03 -5.52
C ILE A 41 0.21 -2.13 -6.25
N LEU A 42 0.04 -2.01 -7.56
CA LEU A 42 0.80 -1.06 -8.37
C LEU A 42 0.13 0.32 -8.27
N ILE A 43 0.88 1.32 -7.83
CA ILE A 43 0.52 2.73 -8.00
C ILE A 43 1.01 3.15 -9.38
N GLU A 44 0.06 3.51 -10.25
CA GLU A 44 0.32 3.70 -11.67
C GLU A 44 1.20 4.94 -11.95
N PRO A 45 2.03 4.91 -13.03
CA PRO A 45 2.93 6.00 -13.41
C PRO A 45 2.24 7.35 -13.58
N ARG A 46 1.00 7.37 -14.08
CA ARG A 46 0.22 8.59 -14.32
C ARG A 46 0.06 9.48 -13.10
N HIS A 47 0.11 8.91 -11.90
CA HIS A 47 -0.04 9.65 -10.64
C HIS A 47 1.20 10.48 -10.28
N PHE A 48 2.35 10.19 -10.90
CA PHE A 48 3.63 10.83 -10.62
C PHE A 48 4.06 11.84 -11.69
N THR A 49 3.22 12.09 -12.72
CA THR A 49 3.57 12.96 -13.85
C THR A 49 4.02 14.35 -13.39
N ASP A 50 3.26 14.95 -12.48
CA ASP A 50 3.48 16.31 -11.98
C ASP A 50 4.24 16.36 -10.64
N ALA A 51 4.55 15.20 -10.07
CA ALA A 51 5.27 15.12 -8.80
C ALA A 51 6.71 15.66 -8.93
N LYS A 52 7.24 16.24 -7.88
CA LYS A 52 8.57 16.86 -7.82
C LYS A 52 9.45 16.17 -6.79
N PRO A 53 10.78 16.31 -6.89
CA PRO A 53 11.68 15.87 -5.82
C PRO A 53 11.31 16.54 -4.49
N GLY A 54 11.23 15.74 -3.44
CA GLY A 54 10.79 16.18 -2.12
C GLY A 54 9.30 15.95 -1.82
N ASP A 55 8.46 15.74 -2.82
CA ASP A 55 7.06 15.37 -2.61
C ASP A 55 6.97 14.08 -1.81
N VAL A 56 5.87 13.91 -1.08
CA VAL A 56 5.69 12.80 -0.13
C VAL A 56 4.51 11.94 -0.49
N LEU A 57 4.77 10.66 -0.67
CA LEU A 57 3.76 9.61 -0.80
C LEU A 57 3.39 9.11 0.60
N THR A 58 2.11 9.23 0.99
CA THR A 58 1.60 8.74 2.28
C THR A 58 0.65 7.58 2.06
N VAL A 59 0.86 6.49 2.79
CA VAL A 59 -0.04 5.32 2.81
C VAL A 59 -0.81 5.30 4.12
N TYR A 60 -2.09 5.62 4.06
CA TYR A 60 -3.01 5.46 5.19
C TYR A 60 -3.48 4.01 5.22
N ASN A 61 -3.36 3.41 6.37
CA ASN A 61 -3.63 1.99 6.55
C ASN A 61 -4.34 1.71 7.88
N ASP A 62 -4.85 0.50 7.94
CA ASP A 62 -5.39 -0.12 9.13
C ASP A 62 -4.57 -1.39 9.35
N ASN A 63 -3.70 -1.38 10.36
CA ASN A 63 -2.89 -2.52 10.71
C ASN A 63 -3.52 -3.26 11.88
N ALA A 64 -3.89 -4.49 11.64
CA ALA A 64 -4.67 -5.25 12.59
C ALA A 64 -3.93 -5.62 13.88
N LYS A 65 -2.62 -5.75 13.92
CA LYS A 65 -1.86 -6.15 15.15
C LYS A 65 -0.34 -6.01 15.01
N GLY A 66 0.21 -4.84 15.18
CA GLY A 66 1.54 -4.61 15.78
C GLY A 66 2.83 -5.11 15.14
N MET A 67 2.79 -5.88 14.06
CA MET A 67 3.97 -6.42 13.36
C MET A 67 3.84 -6.34 11.85
N SER A 68 3.18 -5.30 11.35
CA SER A 68 3.04 -5.09 9.92
C SER A 68 4.35 -4.62 9.30
N GLN A 69 4.63 -5.09 8.10
CA GLN A 69 5.76 -4.64 7.30
C GLN A 69 5.29 -4.19 5.92
N ALA A 70 5.95 -3.18 5.39
CA ALA A 70 5.72 -2.69 4.05
C ALA A 70 7.02 -2.57 3.25
N ALA A 71 6.87 -2.50 1.95
CA ALA A 71 7.93 -2.16 1.02
C ALA A 71 7.37 -1.34 -0.14
N PHE A 72 8.14 -0.34 -0.58
CA PHE A 72 7.94 0.31 -1.87
C PHE A 72 8.93 -0.28 -2.86
N GLN A 73 8.43 -0.97 -3.86
CA GLN A 73 9.25 -1.80 -4.75
C GLN A 73 9.19 -1.33 -6.20
N HIS A 74 10.30 -1.55 -6.89
CA HIS A 74 10.39 -1.33 -8.32
C HIS A 74 9.62 -2.43 -9.09
N PRO A 75 8.68 -2.10 -9.99
CA PRO A 75 7.80 -3.08 -10.63
C PRO A 75 8.50 -4.15 -11.47
N LYS A 76 9.71 -3.90 -11.98
CA LYS A 76 10.45 -4.87 -12.78
C LYS A 76 11.38 -5.76 -11.96
N THR A 77 12.01 -5.21 -10.93
CA THR A 77 13.07 -5.92 -10.19
C THR A 77 12.58 -6.47 -8.84
N TRP A 78 11.44 -5.99 -8.35
CA TRP A 78 10.89 -6.30 -7.03
C TRP A 78 11.79 -5.90 -5.86
N GLN A 79 12.86 -5.18 -6.14
CA GLN A 79 13.72 -4.60 -5.11
C GLN A 79 13.10 -3.31 -4.58
N GLY A 80 13.48 -2.89 -3.38
CA GLY A 80 13.11 -1.59 -2.84
C GLY A 80 13.50 -0.46 -3.80
N VAL A 81 12.66 0.55 -3.95
CA VAL A 81 12.97 1.74 -4.78
C VAL A 81 14.16 2.52 -4.23
N ALA A 82 14.46 2.35 -2.94
CA ALA A 82 15.68 2.73 -2.26
C ALA A 82 15.90 1.79 -1.07
N PRO A 83 17.12 1.70 -0.49
CA PRO A 83 17.43 0.75 0.59
C PRO A 83 16.48 0.87 1.79
N GLU A 84 16.15 2.08 2.21
CA GLU A 84 15.26 2.39 3.33
C GLU A 84 13.80 1.97 3.11
N TYR A 85 13.41 1.75 1.86
CA TYR A 85 12.04 1.38 1.45
C TYR A 85 11.91 -0.09 1.00
N GLY A 86 12.97 -0.88 1.12
CA GLY A 86 12.97 -2.28 0.68
C GLY A 86 12.15 -3.20 1.57
N CYS A 87 12.18 -2.98 2.88
CA CYS A 87 11.34 -3.65 3.88
C CYS A 87 11.47 -2.89 5.20
N PHE A 88 10.35 -2.43 5.74
CA PHE A 88 10.34 -1.69 7.01
C PHE A 88 9.07 -2.02 7.80
N GLY A 89 9.21 -2.04 9.13
CA GLY A 89 8.06 -2.14 10.04
C GLY A 89 7.41 -0.77 10.24
N PHE A 90 6.13 -0.77 10.55
CA PHE A 90 5.38 0.47 10.83
C PHE A 90 4.24 0.24 11.81
N ALA A 91 3.80 1.34 12.42
CA ALA A 91 2.59 1.41 13.22
C ALA A 91 1.82 2.65 12.78
N GLY A 92 0.70 2.48 12.12
CA GLY A 92 -0.09 3.58 11.53
C GLY A 92 0.38 3.95 10.11
N PRO A 93 -0.02 5.13 9.59
CA PRO A 93 0.37 5.58 8.26
C PRO A 93 1.89 5.64 8.09
N PHE A 94 2.37 5.33 6.89
CA PHE A 94 3.78 5.41 6.57
C PHE A 94 4.01 6.21 5.28
N ARG A 95 5.21 6.74 5.11
CA ARG A 95 5.52 7.73 4.08
C ARG A 95 6.81 7.41 3.34
N MET A 96 6.87 7.90 2.10
CA MET A 96 8.07 7.88 1.28
C MET A 96 8.28 9.27 0.66
N THR A 97 9.46 9.86 0.87
CA THR A 97 9.87 11.07 0.16
C THR A 97 10.39 10.70 -1.22
N LEU A 98 9.89 11.37 -2.24
CA LEU A 98 10.27 11.12 -3.62
C LEU A 98 11.58 11.85 -3.96
N SER A 99 12.68 11.10 -4.05
CA SER A 99 13.94 11.61 -4.59
C SER A 99 13.90 11.61 -6.13
N ASP A 100 14.87 12.24 -6.78
CA ASP A 100 14.98 12.22 -8.25
C ASP A 100 15.04 10.78 -8.80
N SER A 101 15.79 9.89 -8.15
CA SER A 101 15.89 8.48 -8.55
C SER A 101 14.57 7.72 -8.41
N ILE A 102 13.86 7.92 -7.28
CA ILE A 102 12.53 7.31 -7.05
C ILE A 102 11.51 7.84 -8.04
N LEU A 103 11.51 9.15 -8.33
CA LEU A 103 10.61 9.76 -9.31
C LEU A 103 10.83 9.23 -10.72
N ASN A 104 12.06 8.99 -11.12
CA ASN A 104 12.35 8.39 -12.42
C ASN A 104 11.73 7.00 -12.55
N ILE A 105 11.84 6.17 -11.50
CA ILE A 105 11.18 4.86 -11.43
C ILE A 105 9.66 5.03 -11.47
N ALA A 106 9.12 5.89 -10.60
CA ALA A 106 7.69 6.10 -10.44
C ALA A 106 7.01 6.56 -11.74
N ARG A 107 7.60 7.53 -12.43
CA ARG A 107 7.09 8.06 -13.71
C ARG A 107 7.16 7.05 -14.85
N THR A 108 8.15 6.16 -14.83
CA THR A 108 8.37 5.20 -15.92
C THR A 108 7.60 3.90 -15.70
N HIS A 109 7.53 3.43 -14.46
CA HIS A 109 7.05 2.07 -14.14
C HIS A 109 5.97 2.05 -13.07
N GLY A 110 5.73 3.15 -12.36
CA GLY A 110 4.95 3.16 -11.13
C GLY A 110 5.75 2.64 -9.93
N ILE A 111 5.05 2.42 -8.84
CA ILE A 111 5.61 1.89 -7.59
C ILE A 111 4.72 0.77 -7.09
N ILE A 112 5.30 -0.40 -6.81
CA ILE A 112 4.59 -1.47 -6.12
C ILE A 112 4.62 -1.20 -4.62
N LEU A 113 3.46 -1.22 -4.01
CA LEU A 113 3.27 -1.26 -2.56
C LEU A 113 2.93 -2.69 -2.16
N GLY A 114 3.83 -3.32 -1.41
CA GLY A 114 3.71 -4.69 -0.91
C GLY A 114 3.98 -4.77 0.58
N GLY A 115 3.98 -5.99 1.13
CA GLY A 115 4.24 -6.21 2.55
C GLY A 115 3.43 -7.34 3.15
N HIS A 116 3.10 -7.24 4.45
CA HIS A 116 2.20 -8.19 5.12
C HIS A 116 1.47 -7.57 6.32
N ASP A 117 0.29 -8.14 6.61
CA ASP A 117 -0.55 -7.89 7.79
C ASP A 117 -1.06 -6.46 7.95
N TYR A 118 -1.48 -5.81 6.86
CA TYR A 118 -2.16 -4.52 6.92
C TYR A 118 -3.18 -4.35 5.79
N ARG A 119 -4.05 -3.35 5.94
CA ARG A 119 -5.03 -2.98 4.92
C ARG A 119 -4.82 -1.51 4.50
N ILE A 120 -4.56 -1.29 3.23
CA ILE A 120 -4.45 0.04 2.65
C ILE A 120 -5.84 0.66 2.59
N LEU A 121 -6.01 1.84 3.17
CA LEU A 121 -7.25 2.61 3.11
C LEU A 121 -7.22 3.61 1.95
N ARG A 122 -6.10 4.33 1.81
CA ARG A 122 -5.82 5.25 0.71
C ARG A 122 -4.33 5.51 0.61
N VAL A 123 -3.91 6.00 -0.55
CA VAL A 123 -2.57 6.55 -0.77
C VAL A 123 -2.73 7.97 -1.29
N THR A 124 -1.94 8.87 -0.75
CA THR A 124 -1.96 10.29 -1.11
C THR A 124 -0.59 10.76 -1.58
N LEU A 125 -0.57 11.85 -2.30
CA LEU A 125 0.63 12.56 -2.71
C LEU A 125 0.50 14.02 -2.27
N SER A 126 1.49 14.51 -1.51
CA SER A 126 1.58 15.88 -1.01
C SER A 126 2.82 16.56 -1.58
N GLU A 127 2.77 17.88 -1.77
CA GLU A 127 3.96 18.65 -2.13
C GLU A 127 4.93 18.76 -0.96
N ALA A 128 6.22 18.92 -1.24
CA ALA A 128 7.25 19.12 -0.21
C ALA A 128 6.96 20.36 0.68
N SER A 129 6.31 21.36 0.11
CA SER A 129 5.87 22.58 0.81
C SER A 129 4.79 22.36 1.87
N ASP A 130 4.12 21.20 1.86
CA ASP A 130 3.07 20.85 2.84
C ASP A 130 3.63 20.39 4.17
N TYR A 131 4.94 20.37 4.30
CA TYR A 131 5.63 19.94 5.50
C TYR A 131 6.52 21.04 6.03
N GLU A 132 6.36 21.34 7.31
CA GLU A 132 7.28 22.18 8.06
C GLU A 132 8.23 21.30 8.88
N GLU A 133 9.52 21.62 8.84
CA GLU A 133 10.51 20.94 9.66
C GLU A 133 11.11 21.89 10.69
N THR A 134 11.11 21.45 11.94
CA THR A 134 11.79 22.14 13.04
C THR A 134 12.94 21.29 13.55
N ILE A 135 14.17 21.76 13.44
CA ILE A 135 15.33 21.06 14.03
C ILE A 135 15.24 21.16 15.56
N VAL A 136 15.18 20.00 16.21
CA VAL A 136 15.03 19.88 17.68
C VAL A 136 16.30 19.44 18.38
N TRP A 137 17.24 18.84 17.63
CA TRP A 137 18.55 18.45 18.12
C TRP A 137 19.60 18.67 17.02
N SER A 138 20.67 19.37 17.38
CA SER A 138 21.82 19.62 16.53
C SER A 138 23.12 19.54 17.40
N GLY A 139 23.23 18.44 18.13
CA GLY A 139 24.40 18.19 18.95
C GLY A 139 25.68 17.92 18.12
N PRO A 140 26.79 17.59 18.76
CA PRO A 140 27.95 17.14 18.03
C PRO A 140 27.60 15.94 17.17
N ALA A 141 27.95 15.99 15.87
CA ALA A 141 27.66 14.88 14.95
C ALA A 141 28.31 13.58 15.42
N VAL A 142 27.52 12.50 15.47
CA VAL A 142 27.94 11.20 16.00
C VAL A 142 28.06 10.18 14.88
N THR A 143 29.26 9.58 14.77
CA THR A 143 29.45 8.47 13.80
C THR A 143 28.98 7.17 14.40
N MET A 144 27.95 6.59 13.77
CA MET A 144 27.41 5.27 14.09
C MET A 144 28.27 4.21 13.41
N LYS A 145 29.06 3.51 14.22
CA LYS A 145 29.99 2.50 13.75
C LYS A 145 29.25 1.23 13.29
N THR A 146 29.91 0.39 12.52
CA THR A 146 29.33 -0.85 11.96
C THR A 146 28.95 -1.91 12.99
N ASP A 147 29.45 -1.79 14.22
CA ASP A 147 29.28 -2.74 15.32
C ASP A 147 28.16 -2.41 16.30
N TRP A 148 27.31 -1.41 15.99
CA TRP A 148 26.25 -0.92 16.87
C TRP A 148 26.71 -0.35 18.22
N SER A 149 28.00 -0.12 18.42
CA SER A 149 28.56 0.33 19.71
C SER A 149 28.28 1.81 19.99
N ALA A 150 27.90 2.58 18.99
CA ALA A 150 27.62 4.01 19.13
C ALA A 150 26.12 4.27 19.32
N SER A 151 25.81 5.16 20.23
CA SER A 151 24.48 5.72 20.43
C SER A 151 24.54 7.19 20.82
N VAL A 152 23.45 7.88 20.62
CA VAL A 152 23.27 9.27 21.07
C VAL A 152 22.04 9.38 21.95
N GLU A 153 22.13 10.18 23.00
CA GLU A 153 21.03 10.46 23.91
C GLU A 153 20.38 11.79 23.55
N ILE A 154 19.06 11.76 23.35
CA ILE A 154 18.30 12.95 22.99
C ILE A 154 17.48 13.39 24.21
N PRO A 155 17.64 14.65 24.65
CA PRO A 155 16.91 15.15 25.81
C PRO A 155 15.40 15.25 25.61
N GLY A 156 14.62 15.04 26.65
CA GLY A 156 13.16 15.09 26.61
C GLY A 156 12.59 16.42 26.11
N ARG A 157 13.26 17.54 26.40
CA ARG A 157 12.86 18.86 25.90
C ARG A 157 12.75 18.96 24.37
N CYS A 158 13.44 18.08 23.64
CA CYS A 158 13.37 18.02 22.18
C CYS A 158 12.00 17.52 21.68
N PHE A 159 11.23 16.87 22.53
CA PHE A 159 9.97 16.21 22.16
C PHE A 159 8.72 16.85 22.80
N GLU A 160 8.85 17.94 23.55
CA GLU A 160 7.71 18.60 24.21
C GLU A 160 6.60 19.03 23.24
N LYS A 161 6.98 19.40 22.01
CA LYS A 161 6.04 19.85 20.97
C LYS A 161 5.66 18.76 19.97
N LEU A 162 6.16 17.53 20.15
CA LEU A 162 5.87 16.40 19.27
C LEU A 162 4.39 16.04 19.39
N GLN A 163 3.70 15.83 18.28
CA GLN A 163 2.29 15.45 18.21
C GLN A 163 2.12 14.13 17.48
N GLU A 164 0.96 13.52 17.65
CA GLU A 164 0.57 12.36 16.85
C GLU A 164 0.49 12.77 15.37
N GLY A 165 1.12 11.99 14.51
CA GLY A 165 1.26 12.29 13.07
C GLY A 165 2.55 13.02 12.69
N ASP A 166 3.28 13.60 13.65
CA ASP A 166 4.59 14.18 13.36
C ASP A 166 5.61 13.10 13.01
N GLY A 167 6.60 13.46 12.20
CA GLY A 167 7.77 12.63 11.88
C GLY A 167 9.03 13.09 12.62
N LEU A 168 9.81 12.15 13.13
CA LEU A 168 11.18 12.40 13.54
C LEU A 168 12.10 12.07 12.38
N ARG A 169 12.72 13.09 11.80
CA ARG A 169 13.69 12.94 10.70
C ARG A 169 15.11 12.93 11.25
N LEU A 170 15.83 11.87 10.95
CA LEU A 170 17.26 11.79 11.20
C LEU A 170 18.01 12.31 9.98
N HIS A 171 18.69 13.44 10.12
CA HIS A 171 19.60 13.96 9.11
C HIS A 171 20.95 13.26 9.27
N VAL A 172 21.41 12.66 8.21
CA VAL A 172 22.60 11.82 8.23
C VAL A 172 23.56 12.17 7.09
N SER A 173 24.81 11.80 7.28
CA SER A 173 25.84 11.86 6.25
C SER A 173 26.71 10.61 6.32
N LYS A 174 27.58 10.41 5.31
CA LYS A 174 28.53 9.29 5.26
C LYS A 174 27.84 7.93 5.41
N VAL A 175 26.70 7.76 4.75
CA VAL A 175 25.93 6.51 4.77
C VAL A 175 26.70 5.41 4.05
N GLN A 176 26.82 4.25 4.69
CA GLN A 176 27.46 3.05 4.17
C GLN A 176 26.42 2.02 3.78
N GLU A 177 26.79 1.06 2.99
CA GLU A 177 25.93 -0.06 2.66
C GLU A 177 25.49 -0.81 3.94
N GLY A 178 24.20 -1.11 4.03
CA GLY A 178 23.60 -1.75 5.19
C GLY A 178 23.49 -0.87 6.44
N ALA A 179 23.57 0.45 6.28
CA ALA A 179 23.33 1.40 7.37
C ALA A 179 21.91 1.22 7.95
N ALA A 180 21.83 1.28 9.29
CA ALA A 180 20.56 1.14 9.99
C ALA A 180 20.51 1.95 11.28
N ALA A 181 19.33 2.48 11.62
CA ALA A 181 19.06 3.23 12.85
C ALA A 181 18.05 2.48 13.72
N LYS A 182 18.21 2.57 15.04
CA LYS A 182 17.30 2.05 16.03
C LYS A 182 16.93 3.13 17.02
N LEU A 183 15.63 3.38 17.15
CA LEU A 183 15.08 4.33 18.11
C LEU A 183 14.67 3.58 19.37
N MET A 184 15.11 4.04 20.53
CA MET A 184 14.85 3.39 21.81
C MET A 184 14.43 4.44 22.83
N ASP A 185 13.60 4.05 23.79
CA ASP A 185 13.33 4.87 24.96
C ASP A 185 14.55 4.90 25.90
N PHE A 186 14.48 5.68 26.97
CA PHE A 186 15.56 5.82 27.95
C PHE A 186 15.90 4.51 28.68
N THR A 187 15.01 3.51 28.62
CA THR A 187 15.23 2.18 29.19
C THR A 187 15.72 1.14 28.17
N TRP A 188 16.15 1.59 26.99
CA TRP A 188 16.63 0.77 25.88
C TRP A 188 15.59 -0.10 25.17
N ASN A 189 14.29 0.12 25.43
CA ASN A 189 13.24 -0.55 24.66
C ASN A 189 13.06 0.11 23.31
N ALA A 190 12.95 -0.67 22.26
CA ALA A 190 12.67 -0.15 20.92
C ALA A 190 11.34 0.60 20.89
N LEU A 191 11.35 1.81 20.31
CA LEU A 191 10.17 2.67 20.14
C LEU A 191 9.46 2.41 18.83
N ALA A 192 10.19 1.97 17.83
CA ALA A 192 9.64 1.65 16.52
C ALA A 192 9.31 0.16 16.42
N PRO A 193 8.38 -0.26 15.56
CA PRO A 193 8.04 -1.67 15.35
C PRO A 193 9.23 -2.50 14.83
N SER A 194 10.32 -1.87 14.39
CA SER A 194 11.52 -2.57 13.92
C SER A 194 12.44 -2.93 15.09
N VAL A 195 12.49 -4.19 15.46
CA VAL A 195 13.43 -4.71 16.44
C VAL A 195 14.86 -4.70 15.90
N ASP A 196 15.02 -4.86 14.58
CA ASP A 196 16.31 -5.02 13.91
C ASP A 196 16.91 -3.71 13.38
N GLY A 197 16.22 -2.59 13.57
CA GLY A 197 16.62 -1.28 13.06
C GLY A 197 15.94 -0.91 11.75
N MET A 198 15.86 0.39 11.49
CA MET A 198 15.32 0.96 10.26
C MET A 198 16.48 1.19 9.28
N PRO A 199 16.39 0.73 8.04
CA PRO A 199 17.38 1.07 7.02
C PRO A 199 17.55 2.58 6.87
N VAL A 200 18.78 3.04 6.71
CA VAL A 200 19.13 4.46 6.57
C VAL A 200 19.69 4.67 5.17
N GLY A 201 19.04 5.52 4.38
CA GLY A 201 19.51 5.95 3.08
C GLY A 201 20.26 7.29 3.14
N GLU A 202 20.77 7.76 1.98
CA GLU A 202 21.48 9.04 1.87
C GLU A 202 20.60 10.25 2.26
N ASN A 203 19.29 10.13 2.11
CA ASN A 203 18.31 11.15 2.52
C ASN A 203 17.92 11.07 4.00
N GLY A 204 18.62 10.24 4.78
CA GLY A 204 18.26 9.97 6.16
C GLY A 204 17.11 8.98 6.29
N VAL A 205 16.42 9.03 7.43
CA VAL A 205 15.23 8.24 7.71
C VAL A 205 14.25 9.09 8.51
N THR A 206 12.96 8.94 8.24
CA THR A 206 11.89 9.58 9.00
C THR A 206 11.04 8.53 9.67
N TRP A 207 10.92 8.61 10.99
CA TRP A 207 10.00 7.79 11.78
C TRP A 207 8.80 8.61 12.18
N PHE A 208 7.60 8.19 11.77
CA PHE A 208 6.35 8.88 12.08
C PHE A 208 5.72 8.33 13.36
N VAL A 209 5.28 9.24 14.22
CA VAL A 209 4.71 8.96 15.55
C VAL A 209 3.19 8.91 15.42
N TYR A 210 2.63 7.73 15.20
CA TYR A 210 1.18 7.53 15.12
C TYR A 210 0.60 6.78 16.32
N ASP A 211 1.46 6.22 17.15
CA ASP A 211 1.02 5.53 18.36
C ASP A 211 1.20 6.47 19.57
N ARG A 212 0.11 6.71 20.26
CA ARG A 212 0.09 7.54 21.45
C ARG A 212 1.00 7.02 22.56
N ALA A 213 1.21 5.71 22.66
CA ALA A 213 2.04 5.15 23.73
C ALA A 213 3.52 5.50 23.61
N PRO A 214 4.21 5.37 22.45
CA PRO A 214 5.54 5.93 22.24
C PRO A 214 5.61 7.43 22.44
N LEU A 215 4.62 8.17 21.91
CA LEU A 215 4.55 9.63 22.08
C LEU A 215 4.55 10.06 23.54
N LEU A 216 3.68 9.46 24.34
CA LEU A 216 3.60 9.74 25.78
C LEU A 216 4.91 9.39 26.50
N LYS A 217 5.57 8.30 26.17
CA LYS A 217 6.89 7.94 26.74
C LYS A 217 7.93 9.00 26.46
N LEU A 218 8.01 9.53 25.25
CA LEU A 218 8.94 10.57 24.88
C LEU A 218 8.66 11.89 25.61
N GLN A 219 7.40 12.28 25.70
CA GLN A 219 6.97 13.51 26.36
C GLN A 219 7.13 13.44 27.89
N LEU A 220 6.70 12.33 28.52
CA LEU A 220 6.80 12.16 29.97
C LEU A 220 8.24 12.04 30.45
N ALA A 221 9.15 11.51 29.67
CA ALA A 221 10.55 11.47 29.99
C ALA A 221 11.17 12.88 30.13
N GLY A 222 10.56 13.90 29.50
CA GLY A 222 10.96 15.31 29.65
C GLY A 222 10.78 15.88 31.05
N TYR A 223 9.85 15.34 31.85
CA TYR A 223 9.56 15.84 33.20
C TYR A 223 10.45 15.30 34.32
N GLY A 224 11.23 14.25 34.08
CA GLY A 224 12.02 13.63 35.13
C GLY A 224 13.34 13.00 34.70
N ALA A 225 13.51 12.69 33.42
CA ALA A 225 14.73 12.14 32.88
C ALA A 225 15.44 13.13 31.96
N GLN A 226 16.76 13.24 32.05
CA GLN A 226 17.54 14.07 31.14
C GLN A 226 17.46 13.53 29.70
N THR A 227 17.36 12.22 29.54
CA THR A 227 17.29 11.52 28.26
C THR A 227 15.89 10.96 28.03
N ALA A 228 15.25 11.30 26.91
CA ALA A 228 13.97 10.72 26.51
C ALA A 228 14.13 9.60 25.47
N MET A 229 15.05 9.78 24.55
CA MET A 229 15.30 8.84 23.46
C MET A 229 16.77 8.54 23.33
N ARG A 230 17.08 7.28 22.98
CA ARG A 230 18.39 6.87 22.50
C ARG A 230 18.28 6.46 21.03
N ILE A 231 19.20 6.97 20.24
CA ILE A 231 19.35 6.57 18.85
C ILE A 231 20.64 5.77 18.74
N GLY A 232 20.50 4.47 18.53
CA GLY A 232 21.61 3.60 18.15
C GLY A 232 21.63 3.41 16.64
N GLY A 233 22.76 2.97 16.13
CA GLY A 233 22.84 2.74 14.69
C GLY A 233 24.16 2.17 14.24
N LYS A 234 24.24 1.89 12.93
CA LYS A 234 25.46 1.46 12.26
C LYS A 234 25.57 2.07 10.87
N GLY A 235 26.82 2.35 10.46
CA GLY A 235 27.14 2.69 9.07
C GLY A 235 26.69 4.08 8.59
N TYR A 236 26.49 5.05 9.50
CA TYR A 236 26.18 6.43 9.12
C TYR A 236 26.70 7.43 10.15
N ARG A 237 26.69 8.69 9.81
CA ARG A 237 26.91 9.78 10.75
C ARG A 237 25.59 10.52 10.98
N LEU A 238 25.14 10.61 12.22
CA LEU A 238 23.99 11.42 12.62
C LEU A 238 24.41 12.88 12.76
N ASP A 239 23.79 13.77 12.03
CA ASP A 239 24.11 15.21 12.02
C ASP A 239 23.10 16.04 12.83
N SER A 240 21.79 15.79 12.66
CA SER A 240 20.73 16.48 13.41
C SER A 240 19.43 15.66 13.41
N ILE A 241 18.45 16.12 14.19
CA ILE A 241 17.11 15.55 14.24
C ILE A 241 16.10 16.68 14.08
N GLY A 242 15.15 16.52 13.15
CA GLY A 242 14.02 17.42 12.94
C GLY A 242 12.70 16.78 13.32
N ILE A 243 11.74 17.61 13.73
CA ILE A 243 10.31 17.25 13.76
C ILE A 243 9.70 17.75 12.44
N VAL A 244 9.14 16.84 11.67
CA VAL A 244 8.47 17.12 10.40
C VAL A 244 6.97 17.04 10.64
N ARG A 245 6.27 18.14 10.45
CA ARG A 245 4.82 18.26 10.63
C ARG A 245 4.13 18.52 9.31
N GLN A 246 3.07 17.78 9.03
CA GLN A 246 2.22 18.05 7.88
C GLN A 246 1.31 19.25 8.17
N THR A 247 1.28 20.22 7.26
CA THR A 247 0.47 21.45 7.38
C THR A 247 -0.68 21.50 6.37
N GLY A 248 -0.64 20.63 5.33
CA GLY A 248 -1.65 20.59 4.28
C GLY A 248 -2.90 19.80 4.70
N GLU A 249 -4.05 20.18 4.13
CA GLU A 249 -5.31 19.44 4.26
C GLU A 249 -5.44 18.39 3.15
N VAL A 250 -6.19 17.32 3.40
CA VAL A 250 -6.45 16.28 2.38
C VAL A 250 -7.53 16.75 1.43
N SER A 251 -7.25 16.68 0.13
CA SER A 251 -8.23 17.00 -0.90
C SER A 251 -9.37 15.97 -0.92
N GLU A 252 -10.60 16.44 -1.01
CA GLU A 252 -11.78 15.60 -1.24
C GLU A 252 -12.01 15.32 -2.74
N ASP A 253 -11.24 15.95 -3.63
CA ASP A 253 -11.33 15.67 -5.07
C ASP A 253 -10.79 14.27 -5.38
N LEU A 254 -11.67 13.39 -5.80
CA LEU A 254 -11.36 12.02 -6.18
C LEU A 254 -11.32 11.82 -7.72
N THR A 255 -11.22 12.89 -8.49
CA THR A 255 -11.13 12.80 -9.95
C THR A 255 -9.82 12.13 -10.37
N GLY A 256 -9.92 11.11 -11.22
CA GLY A 256 -8.76 10.35 -11.70
C GLY A 256 -8.08 9.43 -10.65
N VAL A 257 -8.67 9.30 -9.46
CA VAL A 257 -8.14 8.43 -8.41
C VAL A 257 -8.20 6.97 -8.84
N GLN A 258 -7.08 6.28 -8.71
CA GLN A 258 -7.00 4.84 -8.87
C GLN A 258 -7.78 4.17 -7.73
N ARG A 259 -8.59 3.16 -8.05
CA ARG A 259 -9.29 2.36 -7.04
C ARG A 259 -8.66 0.99 -6.95
N ALA A 260 -8.45 0.54 -5.73
CA ALA A 260 -8.06 -0.85 -5.50
C ALA A 260 -9.17 -1.79 -6.01
N PRO A 261 -8.82 -2.96 -6.55
CA PRO A 261 -9.81 -3.98 -6.84
C PRO A 261 -10.68 -4.27 -5.62
N ARG A 262 -11.99 -4.37 -5.82
CA ARG A 262 -12.91 -4.70 -4.72
C ARG A 262 -12.53 -6.04 -4.10
N GLU A 263 -12.45 -6.08 -2.79
CA GLU A 263 -12.32 -7.32 -2.03
C GLU A 263 -13.71 -7.82 -1.66
N TYR A 264 -13.97 -9.06 -1.99
CA TYR A 264 -15.24 -9.70 -1.72
C TYR A 264 -15.05 -10.76 -0.65
N GLN A 265 -15.89 -10.72 0.39
CA GLN A 265 -15.95 -11.80 1.37
C GLN A 265 -16.80 -12.92 0.79
N LEU A 266 -16.23 -14.12 0.71
CA LEU A 266 -16.94 -15.30 0.25
C LEU A 266 -17.97 -15.73 1.29
N GLN A 267 -19.16 -16.07 0.84
CA GLN A 267 -20.19 -16.71 1.65
C GLN A 267 -19.97 -18.23 1.66
N PRO A 268 -20.56 -18.98 2.60
CA PRO A 268 -20.52 -20.43 2.56
C PRO A 268 -20.99 -20.96 1.19
N GLY A 269 -20.20 -21.84 0.58
CA GLY A 269 -20.44 -22.36 -0.77
C GLY A 269 -19.84 -21.50 -1.89
N GLU A 270 -19.52 -20.23 -1.67
CA GLU A 270 -18.89 -19.41 -2.68
C GLU A 270 -17.38 -19.74 -2.80
N LEU A 271 -16.97 -20.06 -4.03
CA LEU A 271 -15.59 -20.37 -4.38
C LEU A 271 -14.85 -19.14 -4.95
N PHE A 272 -15.61 -18.24 -5.54
CA PHE A 272 -15.14 -16.96 -6.07
C PHE A 272 -16.27 -15.94 -6.02
N ARG A 273 -15.93 -14.71 -5.62
CA ARG A 273 -16.77 -13.52 -5.79
C ARG A 273 -15.88 -12.34 -6.19
N GLY A 274 -16.21 -11.67 -7.27
CA GLY A 274 -15.39 -10.56 -7.75
C GLY A 274 -15.73 -10.16 -9.18
N GLU A 275 -14.82 -9.49 -9.82
CA GLU A 275 -14.85 -9.19 -11.25
C GLU A 275 -13.55 -9.68 -11.88
N LYS A 276 -13.62 -10.75 -12.64
CA LYS A 276 -12.50 -11.30 -13.39
C LYS A 276 -12.82 -11.27 -14.87
N ALA A 277 -12.12 -10.41 -15.61
CA ALA A 277 -12.29 -10.29 -17.04
C ALA A 277 -11.71 -11.50 -17.79
N PHE A 278 -12.41 -11.93 -18.82
CA PHE A 278 -11.99 -12.93 -19.81
C PHE A 278 -12.03 -12.25 -21.19
N PRO A 279 -10.95 -11.50 -21.53
CA PRO A 279 -10.92 -10.65 -22.72
C PRO A 279 -10.86 -11.46 -24.02
N ALA A 280 -11.01 -10.77 -25.16
CA ALA A 280 -11.04 -11.35 -26.49
C ALA A 280 -9.75 -12.09 -26.91
N ASP A 281 -8.64 -11.85 -26.25
CA ASP A 281 -7.32 -12.45 -26.52
C ASP A 281 -7.08 -13.79 -25.80
N TRP A 282 -8.09 -14.33 -25.11
CA TRP A 282 -8.01 -15.59 -24.37
C TRP A 282 -7.05 -15.60 -23.18
N SER A 283 -6.59 -14.46 -22.72
CA SER A 283 -5.64 -14.36 -21.60
C SER A 283 -6.30 -14.59 -20.23
N GLY A 284 -7.64 -14.59 -20.15
CA GLY A 284 -8.38 -14.75 -18.90
C GLY A 284 -8.42 -16.20 -18.42
N ASN A 285 -8.03 -16.42 -17.16
CA ASN A 285 -8.27 -17.67 -16.44
C ASN A 285 -8.43 -17.43 -14.95
N LEU A 286 -9.10 -18.35 -14.27
CA LEU A 286 -9.24 -18.41 -12.81
C LEU A 286 -9.00 -19.84 -12.35
N SER A 287 -8.03 -20.03 -11.44
CA SER A 287 -7.73 -21.33 -10.85
C SER A 287 -8.31 -21.44 -9.45
N LEU A 288 -9.02 -22.53 -9.18
CA LEU A 288 -9.53 -22.92 -7.88
C LEU A 288 -8.79 -24.18 -7.41
N THR A 289 -8.37 -24.20 -6.15
CA THR A 289 -7.68 -25.37 -5.58
C THR A 289 -8.64 -26.54 -5.40
N ALA A 290 -8.11 -27.73 -5.17
CA ALA A 290 -8.90 -28.93 -4.91
C ALA A 290 -9.64 -28.91 -3.56
N ALA A 291 -9.15 -28.12 -2.60
CA ALA A 291 -9.65 -28.15 -1.22
C ALA A 291 -11.18 -27.91 -1.07
N PRO A 292 -11.79 -26.94 -1.76
CA PRO A 292 -13.25 -26.72 -1.66
C PRO A 292 -14.09 -27.88 -2.16
N PHE A 293 -13.53 -28.77 -2.99
CA PHE A 293 -14.27 -29.86 -3.62
C PHE A 293 -14.16 -31.20 -2.90
N GLN A 294 -13.41 -31.29 -1.79
CA GLN A 294 -13.14 -32.57 -1.12
C GLN A 294 -14.42 -33.29 -0.67
N GLU A 295 -15.39 -32.52 -0.16
CA GLU A 295 -16.67 -33.03 0.33
C GLU A 295 -17.77 -33.06 -0.73
N SER A 296 -17.47 -32.63 -1.97
CA SER A 296 -18.47 -32.57 -3.05
C SER A 296 -18.95 -33.97 -3.47
N THR A 297 -20.17 -34.03 -3.89
CA THR A 297 -20.84 -35.24 -4.41
C THR A 297 -21.29 -35.05 -5.85
N GLU A 298 -21.73 -36.10 -6.52
CA GLU A 298 -22.30 -36.06 -7.88
C GLU A 298 -23.62 -35.26 -7.97
N ASN A 299 -24.23 -34.97 -6.81
CA ASN A 299 -25.43 -34.15 -6.73
C ASN A 299 -25.13 -32.66 -6.63
N ASP A 300 -23.87 -32.28 -6.38
CA ASP A 300 -23.51 -30.88 -6.29
C ASP A 300 -23.32 -30.29 -7.67
N VAL A 301 -23.64 -29.00 -7.78
CA VAL A 301 -23.52 -28.25 -9.02
C VAL A 301 -22.62 -27.04 -8.83
N LEU A 302 -21.85 -26.70 -9.86
CA LEU A 302 -21.09 -25.48 -9.93
C LEU A 302 -21.91 -24.43 -10.66
N LEU A 303 -22.33 -23.39 -9.94
CA LEU A 303 -22.97 -22.23 -10.53
C LEU A 303 -21.90 -21.18 -10.86
N VAL A 304 -21.77 -20.82 -12.13
CA VAL A 304 -20.82 -19.82 -12.64
C VAL A 304 -21.61 -18.61 -13.12
N SER A 305 -21.59 -17.51 -12.34
CA SER A 305 -22.28 -16.26 -12.71
C SER A 305 -21.33 -15.32 -13.43
N TYR A 306 -21.79 -14.70 -14.50
CA TYR A 306 -20.98 -13.83 -15.37
C TYR A 306 -21.80 -12.68 -15.96
N ARG A 307 -21.11 -11.73 -16.54
CA ARG A 307 -21.66 -10.64 -17.35
C ARG A 307 -20.98 -10.65 -18.72
N LEU A 308 -21.75 -10.65 -19.78
CA LEU A 308 -21.23 -10.61 -21.14
C LEU A 308 -20.52 -9.27 -21.42
N ASP A 309 -19.39 -9.34 -22.11
CA ASP A 309 -18.66 -8.17 -22.57
C ASP A 309 -19.29 -7.65 -23.88
N LYS A 310 -20.01 -6.53 -23.78
CA LYS A 310 -20.71 -5.93 -24.91
C LYS A 310 -19.77 -5.41 -25.99
N GLU A 311 -18.58 -4.93 -25.61
CA GLU A 311 -17.57 -4.43 -26.56
C GLU A 311 -16.98 -5.61 -27.34
N ALA A 312 -16.63 -6.69 -26.67
CA ALA A 312 -16.17 -7.92 -27.31
C ALA A 312 -17.25 -8.50 -28.26
N GLN A 313 -18.52 -8.53 -27.85
CA GLN A 313 -19.62 -8.96 -28.71
C GLN A 313 -19.79 -8.06 -29.95
N ALA A 314 -19.70 -6.75 -29.80
CA ALA A 314 -19.76 -5.81 -30.92
C ALA A 314 -18.59 -5.99 -31.88
N ALA A 315 -17.43 -6.45 -31.40
CA ALA A 315 -16.28 -6.85 -32.22
C ALA A 315 -16.37 -8.25 -32.83
N GLY A 316 -17.55 -8.94 -32.68
CA GLY A 316 -17.80 -10.26 -33.26
C GLY A 316 -17.27 -11.44 -32.43
N VAL A 317 -16.80 -11.21 -31.21
CA VAL A 317 -16.38 -12.28 -30.30
C VAL A 317 -17.62 -13.03 -29.80
N LYS A 318 -17.62 -14.36 -29.92
CA LYS A 318 -18.66 -15.22 -29.35
C LYS A 318 -18.25 -15.60 -27.94
N PRO A 319 -18.93 -15.11 -26.89
CA PRO A 319 -18.61 -15.45 -25.52
C PRO A 319 -18.72 -16.93 -25.24
N GLN A 320 -17.70 -17.51 -24.65
CA GLN A 320 -17.69 -18.93 -24.30
C GLN A 320 -16.73 -19.21 -23.13
N LEU A 321 -17.03 -20.28 -22.40
CA LEU A 321 -16.33 -20.72 -21.21
C LEU A 321 -15.96 -22.20 -21.34
N SER A 322 -14.80 -22.57 -20.80
CA SER A 322 -14.40 -23.96 -20.62
C SER A 322 -13.96 -24.20 -19.19
N ILE A 323 -14.26 -25.39 -18.67
CA ILE A 323 -13.85 -25.84 -17.35
C ILE A 323 -12.79 -26.94 -17.53
N ARG A 324 -11.65 -26.77 -16.85
CA ARG A 324 -10.47 -27.65 -16.99
C ARG A 324 -9.89 -28.01 -15.63
N ASP A 325 -9.11 -29.07 -15.55
CA ASP A 325 -8.33 -29.37 -14.36
C ASP A 325 -7.04 -28.49 -14.31
N SER A 326 -6.29 -28.54 -13.21
CA SER A 326 -5.05 -27.77 -13.05
C SER A 326 -3.96 -28.13 -14.06
N ARG A 327 -4.12 -29.20 -14.83
CA ARG A 327 -3.23 -29.59 -15.95
C ARG A 327 -3.77 -29.17 -17.31
N TRP A 328 -4.78 -28.33 -17.33
CA TRP A 328 -5.45 -27.85 -18.54
C TRP A 328 -6.18 -28.94 -19.33
N GLN A 329 -6.42 -30.08 -18.72
CA GLN A 329 -7.21 -31.14 -19.33
C GLN A 329 -8.71 -30.86 -19.12
N GLU A 330 -9.49 -31.08 -20.14
CA GLU A 330 -10.93 -30.95 -20.09
C GLU A 330 -11.52 -31.93 -19.08
N ILE A 331 -12.42 -31.40 -18.24
CA ILE A 331 -13.12 -32.22 -17.23
C ILE A 331 -14.57 -32.44 -17.58
N THR A 332 -14.92 -32.23 -18.86
CA THR A 332 -16.25 -32.49 -19.39
C THR A 332 -16.51 -33.99 -19.51
N GLY A 333 -17.74 -34.39 -19.18
CA GLY A 333 -18.20 -35.77 -19.39
C GLY A 333 -18.26 -36.18 -20.86
N ALA A 334 -18.41 -37.46 -21.12
CA ALA A 334 -18.54 -37.99 -22.47
C ALA A 334 -19.80 -37.43 -23.13
N GLY A 335 -19.66 -36.62 -24.18
CA GLY A 335 -20.74 -36.00 -24.93
C GLY A 335 -21.06 -34.56 -24.58
N GLU A 336 -20.42 -33.99 -23.53
CA GLU A 336 -20.56 -32.60 -23.18
C GLU A 336 -19.63 -31.70 -24.04
N PRO A 337 -20.03 -30.44 -24.34
CA PRO A 337 -19.22 -29.54 -25.11
C PRO A 337 -17.98 -29.09 -24.30
N VAL A 338 -16.82 -29.06 -24.96
CA VAL A 338 -15.58 -28.53 -24.37
C VAL A 338 -15.70 -27.04 -24.05
N TRP A 339 -16.48 -26.34 -24.85
CA TRP A 339 -16.75 -24.92 -24.77
C TRP A 339 -18.24 -24.67 -24.63
N TYR A 340 -18.63 -24.09 -23.51
CA TYR A 340 -20.00 -23.67 -23.23
C TYR A 340 -20.24 -22.29 -23.83
N PRO A 341 -21.12 -22.14 -24.85
CA PRO A 341 -21.52 -20.82 -25.31
C PRO A 341 -22.27 -20.09 -24.20
N LEU A 342 -21.97 -18.81 -24.03
CA LEU A 342 -22.56 -17.97 -22.99
C LEU A 342 -23.60 -17.03 -23.62
N ASP A 343 -24.87 -17.13 -23.21
CA ASP A 343 -25.98 -16.32 -23.71
C ASP A 343 -26.84 -15.69 -22.60
N GLY A 344 -26.57 -16.04 -21.33
CA GLY A 344 -27.27 -15.56 -20.16
C GLY A 344 -26.38 -14.83 -19.18
N ASN A 345 -26.64 -15.04 -17.89
CA ASN A 345 -25.85 -14.52 -16.77
C ASN A 345 -25.23 -15.61 -15.91
N ASP A 346 -25.69 -16.87 -16.09
CA ASP A 346 -25.26 -17.99 -15.28
C ASP A 346 -25.09 -19.24 -16.14
N LEU A 347 -24.05 -20.02 -15.82
CA LEU A 347 -23.82 -21.37 -16.31
C LEU A 347 -23.91 -22.34 -15.13
N ILE A 348 -24.73 -23.40 -15.28
CA ILE A 348 -24.78 -24.50 -14.31
C ILE A 348 -23.98 -25.66 -14.90
N TYR A 349 -22.94 -26.08 -14.16
CA TYR A 349 -22.12 -27.23 -14.50
C TYR A 349 -22.36 -28.36 -13.50
N ILE A 350 -22.74 -29.53 -14.01
CA ILE A 350 -22.99 -30.72 -13.22
C ILE A 350 -21.76 -31.63 -13.31
N PHE A 351 -21.26 -32.08 -12.18
CA PHE A 351 -20.13 -32.99 -12.14
C PHE A 351 -20.55 -34.41 -12.47
N ASP A 352 -19.98 -35.01 -13.50
CA ASP A 352 -19.96 -36.45 -13.61
C ASP A 352 -18.93 -37.07 -12.65
N PRO A 353 -18.99 -38.38 -12.38
CA PRO A 353 -18.06 -39.03 -11.44
C PRO A 353 -16.56 -38.83 -11.79
N VAL A 354 -16.21 -38.80 -13.08
CA VAL A 354 -14.84 -38.63 -13.56
C VAL A 354 -14.39 -37.19 -13.39
N ALA A 355 -15.27 -36.24 -13.74
CA ALA A 355 -15.01 -34.81 -13.53
C ALA A 355 -14.83 -34.50 -12.05
N LEU A 356 -15.69 -35.07 -11.19
CA LEU A 356 -15.63 -34.88 -9.74
C LEU A 356 -14.33 -35.41 -9.14
N ASP A 357 -13.89 -36.60 -9.50
CA ASP A 357 -12.61 -37.17 -9.03
C ASP A 357 -11.41 -36.31 -9.45
N ARG A 358 -11.41 -35.79 -10.67
CA ARG A 358 -10.36 -34.89 -11.15
C ARG A 358 -10.34 -33.58 -10.39
N VAL A 359 -11.49 -32.97 -10.15
CA VAL A 359 -11.59 -31.70 -9.42
C VAL A 359 -11.16 -31.87 -7.96
N LYS A 360 -11.55 -32.99 -7.30
CA LYS A 360 -11.09 -33.34 -5.95
C LYS A 360 -9.57 -33.51 -5.86
N THR A 361 -8.97 -34.06 -6.90
CA THR A 361 -7.50 -34.32 -6.87
C THR A 361 -6.67 -33.14 -7.36
N ARG A 362 -7.17 -32.34 -8.28
CA ARG A 362 -6.37 -31.37 -9.03
C ARG A 362 -6.88 -29.92 -8.95
N GLY A 363 -8.10 -29.73 -8.46
CA GLY A 363 -8.77 -28.42 -8.56
C GLY A 363 -9.30 -28.14 -9.97
N LEU A 364 -9.71 -26.91 -10.20
CA LEU A 364 -10.46 -26.50 -11.37
C LEU A 364 -9.91 -25.19 -11.94
N ILE A 365 -9.85 -25.09 -13.27
CA ILE A 365 -9.56 -23.85 -14.00
C ILE A 365 -10.79 -23.48 -14.80
N VAL A 366 -11.29 -22.26 -14.62
CA VAL A 366 -12.23 -21.62 -15.53
C VAL A 366 -11.43 -20.79 -16.52
N THR A 367 -11.67 -20.98 -17.81
CA THR A 367 -11.07 -20.20 -18.89
C THR A 367 -12.12 -19.86 -19.95
N GLY A 368 -11.86 -18.84 -20.77
CA GLY A 368 -12.84 -18.44 -21.77
C GLY A 368 -12.56 -17.06 -22.38
N VAL A 369 -13.56 -16.51 -23.04
CA VAL A 369 -13.46 -15.27 -23.81
C VAL A 369 -14.76 -14.50 -23.84
N GLY A 370 -14.70 -13.17 -23.81
CA GLY A 370 -15.82 -12.28 -24.07
C GLY A 370 -16.82 -12.11 -22.90
N PHE A 371 -16.37 -12.28 -21.66
CA PHE A 371 -17.20 -12.09 -20.48
C PHE A 371 -16.39 -11.62 -19.26
N THR A 372 -17.09 -11.16 -18.24
CA THR A 372 -16.56 -10.93 -16.90
C THR A 372 -17.23 -11.88 -15.92
N LEU A 373 -16.44 -12.74 -15.30
CA LEU A 373 -16.89 -13.63 -14.23
C LEU A 373 -17.16 -12.80 -12.96
N THR A 374 -18.29 -13.05 -12.32
CA THR A 374 -18.72 -12.32 -11.12
C THR A 374 -18.79 -13.20 -9.87
N LYS A 375 -19.15 -14.48 -10.03
CA LYS A 375 -19.26 -15.43 -8.92
C LYS A 375 -19.03 -16.85 -9.40
N ILE A 376 -18.46 -17.70 -8.53
CA ILE A 376 -18.55 -19.16 -8.63
C ILE A 376 -19.03 -19.68 -7.28
N GLU A 377 -20.01 -20.53 -7.30
CA GLU A 377 -20.63 -21.11 -6.11
C GLU A 377 -20.81 -22.61 -6.29
N LEU A 378 -20.47 -23.36 -5.26
CA LEU A 378 -20.76 -24.80 -5.16
C LEU A 378 -22.07 -24.95 -4.39
N ILE A 379 -23.08 -25.44 -5.06
CA ILE A 379 -24.41 -25.65 -4.51
C ILE A 379 -24.62 -27.15 -4.28
N SER A 380 -24.75 -27.52 -3.02
CA SER A 380 -25.05 -28.91 -2.64
C SER A 380 -26.55 -29.17 -2.73
N ALA A 381 -26.93 -30.21 -3.45
CA ALA A 381 -28.28 -30.70 -3.41
C ALA A 381 -28.57 -31.32 -2.03
N GLN A 382 -29.52 -30.74 -1.32
CA GLN A 382 -30.01 -31.26 -0.05
C GLN A 382 -30.86 -32.50 -0.23
#